data_3994b8614b7e0bfd5b567db39e6b023a
#
_entry.id   3994b8614b7e0bfd5b567db39e6b023a
#
_cell.length_a   1.000
_cell.length_b   1.000
_cell.length_c   1.000
_cell.angle_alpha   90.00
_cell.angle_beta   90.00
_cell.angle_gamma   90.00
#
_symmetry.space_group_name_H-M   'P 1'
#
loop_
_entity.id
_entity.type
_entity.pdbx_description
1 polymer ?
#
loop_
_entity_poly.entity_id
_entity_poly.type
_entity_poly.pdbx_seq_one_letter_code
_entity_poly.pdbx_strand_id
1 'polypeptide(L)'
;DAGYDMLNCDNGTYDAWYWAHPPGYMPENCNLEDVEHIKKFVDIPVVCAGRMTPQEGASAVKENKIDAVGFARQFLTDPAWVTKLMEDREEDIKPCICCHNACFNMAHYEGVPNIQDMDDTSNMSRCALNPMTMQSKKYKIVPARVSKSVAVIGGGIGGMETALVAAARGHAVTLYEKTDRLGGIFIEAAAPSFKEKDRNLIEWYRRAINNSSVTVKLNSEIKR
;
A
#
# COMPACT_ATOMS: atom_id res chain seq x y z
N ASP A 1 -11.37 19.67 31.44
CA ASP A 1 -11.05 18.25 31.59
C ASP A 1 -12.25 17.40 31.18
N ALA A 2 -12.28 16.98 29.90
CA ALA A 2 -13.38 16.15 29.36
C ALA A 2 -13.18 14.63 29.64
N GLY A 3 -12.09 14.25 30.33
CA GLY A 3 -11.81 12.87 30.72
C GLY A 3 -11.26 11.98 29.56
N TYR A 4 -10.67 12.57 28.53
CA TYR A 4 -10.00 11.81 27.49
C TYR A 4 -8.61 11.36 27.94
N ASP A 5 -8.23 10.14 27.59
CA ASP A 5 -6.91 9.56 27.91
C ASP A 5 -5.89 9.76 26.77
N MET A 6 -6.37 10.02 25.55
CA MET A 6 -5.54 10.17 24.36
C MET A 6 -6.31 10.93 23.28
N LEU A 7 -5.60 11.66 22.42
CA LEU A 7 -6.13 12.27 21.20
C LEU A 7 -5.56 11.57 19.96
N ASN A 8 -6.43 11.07 19.10
CA ASN A 8 -6.06 10.65 17.75
C ASN A 8 -6.43 11.78 16.80
N CYS A 9 -5.41 12.46 16.28
CA CYS A 9 -5.57 13.71 15.54
C CYS A 9 -5.27 13.51 14.06
N ASP A 10 -6.18 13.97 13.24
CA ASP A 10 -6.03 14.24 11.82
C ASP A 10 -6.80 15.50 11.46
N ASN A 11 -6.74 15.93 10.20
CA ASN A 11 -7.47 17.08 9.71
C ASN A 11 -8.65 16.65 8.85
N GLY A 12 -9.48 17.61 8.49
CA GLY A 12 -10.53 17.45 7.52
C GLY A 12 -11.94 17.43 8.11
N THR A 13 -12.88 17.67 7.21
CA THR A 13 -14.32 17.67 7.45
C THR A 13 -15.02 16.99 6.28
N TYR A 14 -16.33 16.85 6.32
CA TYR A 14 -17.11 16.35 5.17
C TYR A 14 -16.96 17.23 3.91
N ASP A 15 -16.69 18.51 4.07
CA ASP A 15 -16.45 19.43 2.94
C ASP A 15 -14.99 19.40 2.44
N ALA A 16 -14.09 18.83 3.22
CA ALA A 16 -12.65 18.79 2.96
C ALA A 16 -12.06 17.38 3.23
N TRP A 17 -12.66 16.35 2.66
CA TRP A 17 -12.30 14.95 2.81
C TRP A 17 -10.85 14.62 2.44
N TYR A 18 -10.24 15.41 1.55
CA TYR A 18 -8.86 15.24 1.14
C TYR A 18 -7.84 15.49 2.26
N TRP A 19 -8.24 16.17 3.34
CA TRP A 19 -7.43 16.27 4.56
C TRP A 19 -7.59 15.05 5.47
N ALA A 20 -8.82 14.55 5.64
CA ALA A 20 -9.09 13.38 6.46
C ALA A 20 -8.54 12.08 5.82
N HIS A 21 -8.57 12.02 4.50
CA HIS A 21 -8.07 10.88 3.72
C HIS A 21 -7.11 11.34 2.63
N PRO A 22 -5.89 11.82 2.98
CA PRO A 22 -5.02 12.49 2.03
C PRO A 22 -4.67 11.61 0.83
N PRO A 23 -5.06 12.00 -0.41
CA PRO A 23 -4.72 11.28 -1.63
C PRO A 23 -3.28 11.51 -2.09
N GLY A 24 -2.89 10.85 -3.20
CA GLY A 24 -1.53 10.91 -3.73
C GLY A 24 -1.02 12.32 -4.05
N TYR A 25 -1.89 13.28 -4.37
CA TYR A 25 -1.50 14.67 -4.68
C TYR A 25 -1.33 15.55 -3.44
N MET A 26 -1.73 15.10 -2.25
CA MET A 26 -1.44 15.81 -0.98
C MET A 26 0.02 15.56 -0.57
N PRO A 27 0.67 16.51 0.11
CA PRO A 27 2.02 16.27 0.62
C PRO A 27 2.07 15.14 1.64
N GLU A 28 3.22 14.51 1.79
CA GLU A 28 3.48 13.60 2.91
C GLU A 28 3.47 14.38 4.21
N ASN A 29 3.09 13.71 5.30
CA ASN A 29 3.03 14.26 6.66
C ASN A 29 2.15 15.53 6.78
N CYS A 30 1.12 15.64 5.94
CA CYS A 30 0.35 16.86 5.74
C CYS A 30 -0.39 17.38 6.98
N ASN A 31 -0.60 16.55 7.99
CA ASN A 31 -1.29 16.94 9.23
C ASN A 31 -0.33 17.16 10.42
N LEU A 32 0.98 16.92 10.23
CA LEU A 32 1.93 16.92 11.34
C LEU A 32 2.04 18.28 12.04
N GLU A 33 2.08 19.38 11.29
CA GLU A 33 2.22 20.73 11.84
C GLU A 33 1.03 21.11 12.75
N ASP A 34 -0.18 20.80 12.31
CA ASP A 34 -1.39 21.07 13.09
C ASP A 34 -1.46 20.21 14.36
N VAL A 35 -1.07 18.93 14.26
CA VAL A 35 -1.06 18.01 15.41
C VAL A 35 0.04 18.38 16.41
N GLU A 36 1.22 18.80 15.93
CA GLU A 36 2.26 19.37 16.78
C GLU A 36 1.76 20.63 17.52
N HIS A 37 0.96 21.46 16.84
CA HIS A 37 0.35 22.62 17.49
C HIS A 37 -0.60 22.19 18.62
N ILE A 38 -1.48 21.20 18.38
CA ILE A 38 -2.41 20.66 19.38
C ILE A 38 -1.66 20.11 20.59
N LYS A 39 -0.54 19.40 20.37
CA LYS A 39 0.29 18.81 21.44
C LYS A 39 0.77 19.85 22.46
N LYS A 40 0.94 21.12 22.09
CA LYS A 40 1.37 22.19 23.00
C LYS A 40 0.33 22.58 24.04
N PHE A 41 -0.92 22.16 23.86
CA PHE A 41 -2.07 22.55 24.71
C PHE A 41 -2.64 21.40 25.55
N VAL A 42 -2.07 20.20 25.44
CA VAL A 42 -2.56 19.03 26.13
C VAL A 42 -1.42 18.21 26.75
N ASP A 43 -1.70 17.63 27.92
CA ASP A 43 -0.74 16.78 28.66
C ASP A 43 -0.95 15.27 28.37
N ILE A 44 -2.03 14.93 27.67
CA ILE A 44 -2.35 13.55 27.27
C ILE A 44 -1.64 13.17 25.97
N PRO A 45 -1.43 11.87 25.69
CA PRO A 45 -0.82 11.41 24.46
C PRO A 45 -1.58 11.86 23.20
N VAL A 46 -0.83 12.27 22.18
CA VAL A 46 -1.36 12.71 20.87
C VAL A 46 -0.81 11.83 19.77
N VAL A 47 -1.70 11.25 18.98
CA VAL A 47 -1.39 10.43 17.81
C VAL A 47 -1.64 11.24 16.55
N CYS A 48 -0.67 11.28 15.62
CA CYS A 48 -0.80 11.96 14.33
C CYS A 48 -1.06 10.96 13.21
N ALA A 49 -2.05 11.23 12.36
CA ALA A 49 -2.30 10.51 11.12
C ALA A 49 -2.38 11.50 9.94
N GLY A 50 -2.18 11.02 8.69
CA GLY A 50 -2.27 11.82 7.48
C GLY A 50 -1.03 11.71 6.58
N ARG A 51 -0.95 10.68 5.73
CA ARG A 51 0.20 10.37 4.87
C ARG A 51 1.55 10.39 5.58
N MET A 52 1.57 10.01 6.86
CA MET A 52 2.82 9.94 7.62
C MET A 52 3.81 8.97 6.97
N THR A 53 5.09 9.36 6.97
CA THR A 53 6.18 8.46 6.63
C THR A 53 6.77 7.87 7.92
N PRO A 54 7.31 6.64 7.92
CA PRO A 54 7.92 6.06 9.11
C PRO A 54 9.07 6.91 9.67
N GLN A 55 9.90 7.47 8.79
CA GLN A 55 11.06 8.27 9.14
C GLN A 55 10.67 9.57 9.83
N GLU A 56 9.75 10.32 9.21
CA GLU A 56 9.27 11.59 9.81
C GLU A 56 8.49 11.33 11.10
N GLY A 57 7.68 10.27 11.11
CA GLY A 57 6.97 9.86 12.31
C GLY A 57 7.90 9.53 13.48
N ALA A 58 8.96 8.77 13.23
CA ALA A 58 9.96 8.44 14.25
C ALA A 58 10.71 9.70 14.75
N SER A 59 11.07 10.62 13.83
CA SER A 59 11.69 11.90 14.17
C SER A 59 10.78 12.74 15.06
N ALA A 60 9.51 12.89 14.65
CA ALA A 60 8.53 13.69 15.39
C ALA A 60 8.26 13.15 16.81
N VAL A 61 8.22 11.82 16.97
CA VAL A 61 8.11 11.20 18.30
C VAL A 61 9.38 11.45 19.13
N LYS A 62 10.56 11.25 18.54
CA LYS A 62 11.84 11.49 19.21
C LYS A 62 12.00 12.95 19.67
N GLU A 63 11.49 13.88 18.89
CA GLU A 63 11.52 15.31 19.17
C GLU A 63 10.37 15.78 20.08
N ASN A 64 9.54 14.85 20.57
CA ASN A 64 8.39 15.14 21.43
C ASN A 64 7.34 16.08 20.79
N LYS A 65 7.24 16.07 19.47
CA LYS A 65 6.21 16.79 18.70
C LYS A 65 4.86 16.10 18.74
N ILE A 66 4.89 14.76 18.78
CA ILE A 66 3.75 13.85 18.91
C ILE A 66 4.16 12.66 19.77
N ASP A 67 3.22 11.86 20.24
CA ASP A 67 3.53 10.67 21.06
C ASP A 67 3.49 9.38 20.25
N ALA A 68 2.69 9.33 19.17
CA ALA A 68 2.58 8.17 18.31
C ALA A 68 2.10 8.55 16.90
N VAL A 69 2.20 7.60 15.97
CA VAL A 69 1.80 7.77 14.56
C VAL A 69 0.72 6.78 14.19
N GLY A 70 -0.33 7.27 13.54
CA GLY A 70 -1.42 6.48 12.99
C GLY A 70 -1.19 6.12 11.52
N PHE A 71 -1.20 4.82 11.20
CA PHE A 71 -1.15 4.31 9.83
C PHE A 71 -2.37 3.43 9.57
N ALA A 72 -3.10 3.66 8.48
CA ALA A 72 -4.23 2.82 8.10
C ALA A 72 -3.99 2.10 6.77
N ARG A 73 -3.91 2.84 5.67
CA ARG A 73 -3.85 2.27 4.31
C ARG A 73 -2.61 1.42 4.04
N GLN A 74 -1.47 1.72 4.69
CA GLN A 74 -0.26 0.93 4.55
C GLN A 74 -0.46 -0.50 5.08
N PHE A 75 -1.20 -0.68 6.18
CA PHE A 75 -1.56 -2.01 6.70
C PHE A 75 -2.45 -2.81 5.74
N LEU A 76 -3.31 -2.14 4.96
CA LEU A 76 -4.12 -2.80 3.95
C LEU A 76 -3.27 -3.31 2.78
N THR A 77 -2.25 -2.56 2.40
CA THR A 77 -1.35 -2.91 1.28
C THR A 77 -0.35 -3.99 1.67
N ASP A 78 0.28 -3.82 2.82
CA ASP A 78 1.30 -4.73 3.36
C ASP A 78 1.11 -4.88 4.88
N PRO A 79 0.36 -5.89 5.34
CA PRO A 79 0.12 -6.09 6.78
C PRO A 79 1.39 -6.33 7.61
N ALA A 80 2.46 -6.80 6.98
CA ALA A 80 3.74 -7.10 7.62
C ALA A 80 4.73 -5.92 7.62
N TRP A 81 4.32 -4.73 7.17
CA TRP A 81 5.23 -3.62 6.96
C TRP A 81 6.00 -3.20 8.22
N VAL A 82 5.35 -3.20 9.40
CA VAL A 82 6.02 -2.87 10.67
C VAL A 82 7.08 -3.92 11.02
N THR A 83 6.77 -5.21 10.85
CA THR A 83 7.73 -6.30 11.07
C THR A 83 8.94 -6.15 10.14
N LYS A 84 8.71 -5.84 8.86
CA LYS A 84 9.79 -5.59 7.90
C LYS A 84 10.66 -4.40 8.31
N LEU A 85 10.03 -3.33 8.79
CA LEU A 85 10.76 -2.16 9.29
C LEU A 85 11.62 -2.50 10.51
N MET A 86 11.10 -3.28 11.46
CA MET A 86 11.82 -3.73 12.65
C MET A 86 12.99 -4.69 12.33
N GLU A 87 12.95 -5.34 11.18
CA GLU A 87 13.97 -6.28 10.68
C GLU A 87 14.93 -5.61 9.67
N ASP A 88 14.96 -4.28 9.58
CA ASP A 88 15.77 -3.50 8.64
C ASP A 88 15.54 -3.90 7.16
N ARG A 89 14.30 -4.31 6.82
CA ARG A 89 13.86 -4.70 5.47
C ARG A 89 12.88 -3.70 4.87
N GLU A 90 13.14 -2.43 5.04
CA GLU A 90 12.25 -1.35 4.58
C GLU A 90 11.99 -1.43 3.07
N GLU A 91 13.00 -1.79 2.29
CA GLU A 91 12.90 -1.93 0.84
C GLU A 91 11.94 -3.06 0.38
N ASP A 92 11.63 -4.03 1.26
CA ASP A 92 10.66 -5.10 1.02
C ASP A 92 9.22 -4.66 1.27
N ILE A 93 9.00 -3.47 1.83
CA ILE A 93 7.66 -2.95 2.11
C ILE A 93 6.96 -2.56 0.82
N LYS A 94 5.84 -3.24 0.51
CA LYS A 94 4.99 -2.86 -0.64
C LYS A 94 4.29 -1.53 -0.34
N PRO A 95 4.56 -0.44 -1.06
CA PRO A 95 4.06 0.87 -0.70
C PRO A 95 2.57 1.03 -1.02
N CYS A 96 1.82 1.68 -0.12
CA CYS A 96 0.50 2.20 -0.45
C CYS A 96 0.64 3.40 -1.39
N ILE A 97 -0.02 3.37 -2.55
CA ILE A 97 0.03 4.45 -3.55
C ILE A 97 -1.01 5.54 -3.35
N CYS A 98 -1.72 5.52 -2.24
CA CYS A 98 -2.76 6.51 -1.89
C CYS A 98 -3.83 6.73 -2.99
N CYS A 99 -4.18 5.67 -3.72
CA CYS A 99 -5.12 5.73 -4.85
C CYS A 99 -6.59 5.79 -4.44
N HIS A 100 -6.93 5.44 -3.22
CA HIS A 100 -8.30 5.35 -2.67
C HIS A 100 -9.27 4.43 -3.44
N ASN A 101 -8.78 3.73 -4.46
CA ASN A 101 -9.62 3.04 -5.43
C ASN A 101 -10.47 1.92 -4.83
N ALA A 102 -9.95 1.15 -3.89
CA ALA A 102 -10.65 0.01 -3.33
C ALA A 102 -10.80 0.06 -1.80
N CYS A 103 -9.99 0.83 -1.09
CA CYS A 103 -10.14 1.02 0.36
C CYS A 103 -11.24 2.03 0.67
N PHE A 104 -11.00 3.31 0.40
CA PHE A 104 -11.94 4.37 0.71
C PHE A 104 -13.20 4.30 -0.16
N ASN A 105 -13.07 4.16 -1.48
CA ASN A 105 -14.21 4.18 -2.40
C ASN A 105 -15.20 3.04 -2.13
N MET A 106 -14.73 1.86 -1.75
CA MET A 106 -15.62 0.74 -1.40
C MET A 106 -16.18 0.81 0.02
N ALA A 107 -15.49 1.51 0.93
CA ALA A 107 -15.99 1.72 2.30
C ALA A 107 -16.96 2.88 2.39
N HIS A 108 -17.04 3.73 1.35
CA HIS A 108 -17.91 4.88 1.35
C HIS A 108 -19.38 4.45 1.28
N TYR A 109 -20.17 4.98 2.21
CA TYR A 109 -21.60 4.69 2.30
C TYR A 109 -22.38 5.34 1.17
N GLU A 110 -23.00 4.52 0.32
CA GLU A 110 -23.84 4.97 -0.80
C GLU A 110 -25.34 4.81 -0.49
N GLY A 111 -25.78 5.09 0.74
CA GLY A 111 -27.18 4.98 1.13
C GLY A 111 -27.65 3.56 1.46
N VAL A 112 -26.81 2.57 1.41
CA VAL A 112 -27.10 1.18 1.78
C VAL A 112 -26.58 0.91 3.20
N PRO A 113 -27.37 0.28 4.12
CA PRO A 113 -26.87 -0.10 5.43
C PRO A 113 -25.59 -0.91 5.31
N ASN A 114 -24.55 -0.50 6.03
CA ASN A 114 -23.29 -1.25 6.11
C ASN A 114 -23.53 -2.47 7.00
N ILE A 115 -24.08 -3.53 6.42
CA ILE A 115 -24.22 -4.81 7.09
C ILE A 115 -22.85 -5.47 7.04
N GLN A 116 -22.14 -5.41 8.15
CA GLN A 116 -20.85 -6.11 8.31
C GLN A 116 -21.13 -7.57 8.63
N ASP A 117 -21.47 -8.34 7.61
CA ASP A 117 -21.47 -9.78 7.71
C ASP A 117 -20.05 -10.29 7.51
N MET A 118 -19.48 -10.91 8.53
CA MET A 118 -18.12 -11.47 8.47
C MET A 118 -18.03 -12.65 7.51
N ASP A 119 -19.14 -13.27 7.14
CA ASP A 119 -19.20 -14.34 6.15
C ASP A 119 -19.35 -13.79 4.71
N ASP A 120 -19.96 -12.60 4.55
CA ASP A 120 -20.02 -11.86 3.28
C ASP A 120 -19.18 -10.58 3.35
N THR A 121 -17.97 -10.66 2.83
CA THR A 121 -17.04 -9.52 2.75
C THR A 121 -17.18 -8.70 1.46
N SER A 122 -18.25 -8.90 0.68
CA SER A 122 -18.42 -8.27 -0.64
C SER A 122 -18.44 -6.74 -0.58
N ASN A 123 -19.01 -6.17 0.50
CA ASN A 123 -19.13 -4.73 0.73
C ASN A 123 -18.05 -4.15 1.65
N MET A 124 -17.04 -4.94 2.03
CA MET A 124 -15.94 -4.47 2.86
C MET A 124 -14.84 -3.81 2.02
N SER A 125 -14.09 -2.92 2.63
CA SER A 125 -12.90 -2.29 2.02
C SER A 125 -11.96 -3.32 1.40
N ARG A 126 -11.34 -2.95 0.30
CA ARG A 126 -10.32 -3.72 -0.41
C ARG A 126 -9.05 -2.89 -0.57
N CYS A 127 -8.00 -3.51 -1.07
CA CYS A 127 -6.83 -2.80 -1.55
C CYS A 127 -6.59 -3.15 -3.03
N ALA A 128 -6.33 -2.15 -3.86
CA ALA A 128 -6.01 -2.36 -5.28
C ALA A 128 -4.70 -3.15 -5.47
N LEU A 129 -3.81 -3.13 -4.47
CA LEU A 129 -2.50 -3.77 -4.52
C LEU A 129 -2.42 -5.07 -3.71
N ASN A 130 -3.41 -5.34 -2.84
CA ASN A 130 -3.43 -6.52 -2.00
C ASN A 130 -4.83 -7.18 -2.03
N PRO A 131 -5.02 -8.19 -2.86
CA PRO A 131 -6.31 -8.88 -2.97
C PRO A 131 -6.73 -9.63 -1.69
N MET A 132 -5.78 -9.91 -0.77
CA MET A 132 -6.08 -10.56 0.50
C MET A 132 -6.76 -9.64 1.52
N THR A 133 -6.73 -8.31 1.32
CA THR A 133 -7.42 -7.36 2.20
C THR A 133 -8.89 -7.73 2.34
N MET A 134 -9.33 -8.04 3.56
CA MET A 134 -10.68 -8.54 3.90
C MET A 134 -11.12 -9.81 3.14
N GLN A 135 -10.19 -10.47 2.43
CA GLN A 135 -10.47 -11.71 1.67
C GLN A 135 -9.34 -12.74 1.79
N SER A 136 -8.68 -12.81 2.93
CA SER A 136 -7.50 -13.67 3.14
C SER A 136 -7.80 -15.16 2.90
N LYS A 137 -8.99 -15.64 3.26
CA LYS A 137 -9.39 -17.04 2.99
C LYS A 137 -9.43 -17.35 1.49
N LYS A 138 -9.96 -16.43 0.68
CA LYS A 138 -10.14 -16.60 -0.78
C LYS A 138 -8.84 -16.47 -1.56
N TYR A 139 -8.00 -15.51 -1.20
CA TYR A 139 -6.80 -15.15 -1.96
C TYR A 139 -5.48 -15.56 -1.29
N LYS A 140 -5.55 -16.41 -0.25
CA LYS A 140 -4.35 -16.96 0.36
C LYS A 140 -3.49 -17.68 -0.68
N ILE A 141 -2.24 -17.28 -0.79
CA ILE A 141 -1.28 -17.98 -1.66
C ILE A 141 -0.93 -19.32 -1.01
N VAL A 142 -1.24 -20.40 -1.69
CA VAL A 142 -0.92 -21.76 -1.26
C VAL A 142 -0.10 -22.48 -2.33
N PRO A 143 0.81 -23.38 -1.96
CA PRO A 143 1.58 -24.16 -2.92
C PRO A 143 0.67 -24.90 -3.90
N ALA A 144 1.07 -24.93 -5.18
CA ALA A 144 0.38 -25.70 -6.20
C ALA A 144 0.55 -27.20 -5.96
N ARG A 145 -0.50 -28.00 -6.20
CA ARG A 145 -0.42 -29.47 -6.12
C ARG A 145 0.58 -30.06 -7.12
N VAL A 146 0.74 -29.43 -8.26
CA VAL A 146 1.66 -29.82 -9.33
C VAL A 146 2.39 -28.58 -9.82
N SER A 147 3.72 -28.59 -9.78
CA SER A 147 4.54 -27.54 -10.39
C SER A 147 4.40 -27.58 -11.91
N LYS A 148 4.31 -26.42 -12.55
CA LYS A 148 4.23 -26.25 -14.00
C LYS A 148 5.25 -25.22 -14.46
N SER A 149 5.62 -25.30 -15.75
CA SER A 149 6.28 -24.20 -16.43
C SER A 149 5.22 -23.18 -16.85
N VAL A 150 5.39 -21.92 -16.43
CA VAL A 150 4.46 -20.82 -16.70
C VAL A 150 5.18 -19.72 -17.47
N ALA A 151 4.65 -19.38 -18.64
CA ALA A 151 5.10 -18.20 -19.38
C ALA A 151 4.14 -17.03 -19.09
N VAL A 152 4.68 -15.93 -18.57
CA VAL A 152 3.96 -14.67 -18.38
C VAL A 152 4.40 -13.71 -19.48
N ILE A 153 3.45 -13.16 -20.25
CA ILE A 153 3.74 -12.27 -21.37
C ILE A 153 3.33 -10.85 -20.98
N GLY A 154 4.32 -9.96 -20.95
CA GLY A 154 4.19 -8.55 -20.56
C GLY A 154 4.66 -8.28 -19.13
N GLY A 155 5.68 -7.42 -19.01
CA GLY A 155 6.33 -7.01 -17.74
C GLY A 155 5.70 -5.79 -17.06
N GLY A 156 4.43 -5.49 -17.33
CA GLY A 156 3.68 -4.48 -16.57
C GLY A 156 3.33 -4.95 -15.15
N ILE A 157 2.66 -4.10 -14.36
CA ILE A 157 2.31 -4.41 -12.95
C ILE A 157 1.56 -5.75 -12.85
N GLY A 158 0.54 -5.98 -13.69
CA GLY A 158 -0.22 -7.23 -13.68
C GLY A 158 0.61 -8.46 -14.01
N GLY A 159 1.56 -8.34 -14.95
CA GLY A 159 2.47 -9.44 -15.30
C GLY A 159 3.46 -9.73 -14.19
N MET A 160 4.06 -8.70 -13.58
CA MET A 160 4.97 -8.86 -12.45
C MET A 160 4.27 -9.51 -11.25
N GLU A 161 3.07 -9.04 -10.88
CA GLU A 161 2.29 -9.65 -9.80
C GLU A 161 1.95 -11.12 -10.11
N THR A 162 1.49 -11.41 -11.35
CA THR A 162 1.20 -12.79 -11.79
C THR A 162 2.43 -13.67 -11.67
N ALA A 163 3.59 -13.19 -12.10
CA ALA A 163 4.85 -13.95 -12.04
C ALA A 163 5.26 -14.24 -10.58
N LEU A 164 5.19 -13.23 -9.70
CA LEU A 164 5.50 -13.40 -8.28
C LEU A 164 4.58 -14.40 -7.60
N VAL A 165 3.26 -14.30 -7.83
CA VAL A 165 2.28 -15.22 -7.22
C VAL A 165 2.47 -16.64 -7.77
N ALA A 166 2.70 -16.82 -9.07
CA ALA A 166 2.95 -18.12 -9.64
C ALA A 166 4.24 -18.75 -9.09
N ALA A 167 5.31 -17.97 -8.96
CA ALA A 167 6.57 -18.42 -8.36
C ALA A 167 6.39 -18.79 -6.87
N ALA A 168 5.70 -17.96 -6.09
CA ALA A 168 5.38 -18.24 -4.69
C ALA A 168 4.53 -19.51 -4.50
N ARG A 169 3.78 -19.90 -5.52
CA ARG A 169 3.04 -21.17 -5.55
C ARG A 169 3.87 -22.37 -6.00
N GLY A 170 5.15 -22.15 -6.32
CA GLY A 170 6.09 -23.23 -6.67
C GLY A 170 6.12 -23.60 -8.17
N HIS A 171 5.67 -22.71 -9.05
CA HIS A 171 5.79 -22.89 -10.49
C HIS A 171 7.16 -22.42 -11.00
N ALA A 172 7.67 -23.02 -12.08
CA ALA A 172 8.81 -22.49 -12.83
C ALA A 172 8.31 -21.37 -13.78
N VAL A 173 8.65 -20.11 -13.48
CA VAL A 173 8.07 -18.95 -14.17
C VAL A 173 9.10 -18.23 -15.03
N THR A 174 8.71 -17.96 -16.29
CA THR A 174 9.45 -17.06 -17.18
C THR A 174 8.56 -15.88 -17.55
N LEU A 175 9.03 -14.66 -17.23
CA LEU A 175 8.38 -13.40 -17.58
C LEU A 175 9.04 -12.82 -18.83
N TYR A 176 8.27 -12.63 -19.88
CA TYR A 176 8.72 -12.04 -21.14
C TYR A 176 8.23 -10.60 -21.25
N GLU A 177 9.14 -9.68 -21.55
CA GLU A 177 8.83 -8.28 -21.81
C GLU A 177 9.47 -7.84 -23.13
N LYS A 178 8.67 -7.17 -23.98
CA LYS A 178 9.14 -6.71 -25.29
C LYS A 178 10.13 -5.55 -25.24
N THR A 179 10.08 -4.75 -24.18
CA THR A 179 10.96 -3.60 -23.95
C THR A 179 12.21 -4.01 -23.14
N ASP A 180 13.10 -3.07 -22.92
CA ASP A 180 14.33 -3.21 -22.15
C ASP A 180 14.13 -3.12 -20.63
N ARG A 181 12.87 -2.91 -20.16
CA ARG A 181 12.57 -2.68 -18.74
C ARG A 181 11.19 -3.15 -18.31
N LEU A 182 11.06 -3.51 -17.03
CA LEU A 182 9.79 -3.85 -16.40
C LEU A 182 9.04 -2.58 -15.96
N GLY A 183 7.70 -2.65 -15.90
CA GLY A 183 6.80 -1.59 -15.45
C GLY A 183 5.67 -1.28 -16.44
N GLY A 184 5.88 -1.53 -17.73
CA GLY A 184 4.89 -1.31 -18.78
C GLY A 184 4.36 0.14 -18.77
N ILE A 185 3.11 0.33 -19.14
CA ILE A 185 2.45 1.66 -19.22
C ILE A 185 2.35 2.38 -17.85
N PHE A 186 2.56 1.65 -16.75
CA PHE A 186 2.53 2.27 -15.42
C PHE A 186 3.70 3.23 -15.20
N ILE A 187 4.79 3.11 -15.98
CA ILE A 187 5.92 4.04 -15.97
C ILE A 187 5.44 5.43 -16.40
N GLU A 188 4.73 5.50 -17.51
CA GLU A 188 4.17 6.75 -18.03
C GLU A 188 3.07 7.29 -17.10
N ALA A 189 2.24 6.42 -16.55
CA ALA A 189 1.22 6.81 -15.58
C ALA A 189 1.81 7.39 -14.29
N ALA A 190 3.02 7.00 -13.90
CA ALA A 190 3.73 7.48 -12.72
C ALA A 190 4.58 8.76 -12.98
N ALA A 191 4.58 9.31 -14.21
CA ALA A 191 5.41 10.45 -14.59
C ALA A 191 5.09 11.77 -13.84
N PRO A 192 3.82 12.12 -13.48
CA PRO A 192 3.54 13.32 -12.72
C PRO A 192 4.33 13.39 -11.40
N SER A 193 4.82 14.59 -11.05
CA SER A 193 5.70 14.77 -9.88
C SER A 193 5.09 14.28 -8.56
N PHE A 194 3.78 14.48 -8.37
CA PHE A 194 3.04 14.07 -7.16
C PHE A 194 2.76 12.56 -7.09
N LYS A 195 3.19 11.77 -8.08
CA LYS A 195 3.01 10.31 -8.12
C LYS A 195 4.28 9.55 -7.70
N GLU A 196 4.97 10.06 -6.70
CA GLU A 196 6.18 9.42 -6.15
C GLU A 196 5.91 7.98 -5.66
N LYS A 197 4.74 7.73 -5.07
CA LYS A 197 4.36 6.39 -4.58
C LYS A 197 4.14 5.39 -5.72
N ASP A 198 3.65 5.86 -6.88
CA ASP A 198 3.52 5.00 -8.06
C ASP A 198 4.91 4.59 -8.60
N ARG A 199 5.88 5.52 -8.61
CA ARG A 199 7.28 5.22 -8.95
C ARG A 199 7.90 4.25 -7.95
N ASN A 200 7.69 4.46 -6.65
CA ASN A 200 8.17 3.55 -5.61
C ASN A 200 7.57 2.14 -5.76
N LEU A 201 6.31 2.03 -6.18
CA LEU A 201 5.67 0.74 -6.46
C LEU A 201 6.35 0.00 -7.63
N ILE A 202 6.71 0.71 -8.71
CA ILE A 202 7.45 0.11 -9.83
C ILE A 202 8.79 -0.44 -9.35
N GLU A 203 9.53 0.34 -8.55
CA GLU A 203 10.84 -0.09 -8.03
C GLU A 203 10.69 -1.26 -7.05
N TRP A 204 9.63 -1.27 -6.24
CA TRP A 204 9.32 -2.42 -5.39
C TRP A 204 9.10 -3.69 -6.22
N TYR A 205 8.28 -3.62 -7.29
CA TYR A 205 8.05 -4.77 -8.15
C TYR A 205 9.32 -5.25 -8.85
N ARG A 206 10.15 -4.34 -9.33
CA ARG A 206 11.43 -4.68 -9.96
C ARG A 206 12.35 -5.44 -9.00
N ARG A 207 12.45 -4.95 -7.77
CA ARG A 207 13.21 -5.59 -6.69
C ARG A 207 12.62 -6.96 -6.33
N ALA A 208 11.32 -7.03 -6.12
CA ALA A 208 10.64 -8.28 -5.79
C ALA A 208 10.84 -9.35 -6.87
N ILE A 209 10.74 -8.99 -8.14
CA ILE A 209 11.03 -9.89 -9.28
C ILE A 209 12.50 -10.32 -9.25
N ASN A 210 13.42 -9.39 -9.09
CA ASN A 210 14.87 -9.69 -9.06
C ASN A 210 15.27 -10.61 -7.91
N ASN A 211 14.59 -10.49 -6.76
CA ASN A 211 14.83 -11.31 -5.57
C ASN A 211 14.02 -12.62 -5.58
N SER A 212 13.24 -12.88 -6.63
CA SER A 212 12.42 -14.09 -6.77
C SER A 212 13.09 -15.16 -7.64
N SER A 213 12.44 -16.32 -7.75
CA SER A 213 12.83 -17.39 -8.69
C SER A 213 12.34 -17.17 -10.13
N VAL A 214 11.78 -16.01 -10.45
CA VAL A 214 11.27 -15.69 -11.79
C VAL A 214 12.42 -15.43 -12.76
N THR A 215 12.43 -16.15 -13.88
CA THR A 215 13.35 -15.86 -14.99
C THR A 215 12.78 -14.71 -15.82
N VAL A 216 13.53 -13.62 -15.97
CA VAL A 216 13.10 -12.46 -16.77
C VAL A 216 13.80 -12.46 -18.12
N LYS A 217 13.03 -12.27 -19.21
CA LYS A 217 13.53 -12.08 -20.57
C LYS A 217 13.02 -10.75 -21.11
N LEU A 218 13.88 -9.74 -21.05
CA LEU A 218 13.66 -8.43 -21.68
C LEU A 218 13.94 -8.48 -23.17
N ASN A 219 13.53 -7.45 -23.91
CA ASN A 219 13.67 -7.35 -25.38
C ASN A 219 13.13 -8.60 -26.11
N SER A 220 12.09 -9.20 -25.56
CA SER A 220 11.56 -10.50 -26.01
C SER A 220 10.07 -10.37 -26.33
N GLU A 221 9.78 -9.94 -27.56
CA GLU A 221 8.41 -9.87 -28.06
C GLU A 221 7.90 -11.26 -28.42
N ILE A 222 6.82 -11.70 -27.78
CA ILE A 222 6.15 -12.96 -28.10
C ILE A 222 5.05 -12.68 -29.14
N LYS A 223 5.19 -13.26 -30.31
CA LYS A 223 4.20 -13.21 -31.40
C LYS A 223 3.36 -14.49 -31.39
N ARG A 224 2.09 -14.36 -31.77
CA ARG A 224 1.20 -15.51 -32.03
C ARG A 224 1.63 -16.26 -33.25
#